data_f23ecdd785c227c256876ecce98dad10
#
_entry.id   f23ecdd785c227c256876ecce98dad10
#
_cell.length_a   1.000
_cell.length_b   1.000
_cell.length_c   1.000
_cell.angle_alpha   90.00
_cell.angle_beta   90.00
_cell.angle_gamma   90.00
#
_symmetry.space_group_name_H-M   'P 1'
#
loop_
_entity.id
_entity.type
_entity.pdbx_description
1 polymer ?
#
loop_
_entity_poly.entity_id
_entity_poly.type
_entity_poly.pdbx_seq_one_letter_code
_entity_poly.pdbx_strand_id
1 'polypeptide(L)'
;LCDRRQRQMCIRDRNILNAAILLALMAVPTICTISEDALRSVPRSLKESSLALGATHWETLTTVTIPAAFSGIATGVMLGLSRVIGETMVVLMVAGGAALIPESLFDPVRPMPASIVAEMAESPFGSSHYHALFAIGIVLFFFTFLCNLAAFLVSQKYKLKASS
;
A
#
# COMPACT_ATOMS: atom_id res chain seq x y z
N LEU A 1 -30.29 12.94 25.42
CA LEU A 1 -30.83 12.50 24.10
C LEU A 1 -29.98 12.98 22.92
N CYS A 2 -29.30 14.10 23.02
CA CYS A 2 -28.42 14.64 21.97
C CYS A 2 -27.09 13.86 21.87
N ASP A 3 -26.56 13.39 22.96
CA ASP A 3 -25.25 12.71 23.06
C ASP A 3 -25.23 11.34 22.34
N ARG A 4 -26.32 10.58 22.36
CA ARG A 4 -26.43 9.30 21.64
C ARG A 4 -26.44 9.48 20.11
N ARG A 5 -27.06 10.54 19.57
CA ARG A 5 -27.06 10.79 18.13
C ARG A 5 -25.71 11.28 17.63
N GLN A 6 -25.01 12.11 18.42
CA GLN A 6 -23.66 12.56 18.06
C GLN A 6 -22.65 11.42 18.09
N ARG A 7 -22.71 10.52 19.08
CA ARG A 7 -21.85 9.32 19.10
C ARG A 7 -22.12 8.38 17.93
N GLN A 8 -23.38 8.19 17.54
CA GLN A 8 -23.70 7.37 16.37
C GLN A 8 -23.27 8.01 15.04
N MET A 9 -23.31 9.35 14.91
CA MET A 9 -22.77 10.04 13.75
C MET A 9 -21.23 9.91 13.68
N CYS A 10 -20.53 10.17 14.78
CA CYS A 10 -19.05 10.06 14.80
C CYS A 10 -18.54 8.63 14.60
N ILE A 11 -19.27 7.60 15.05
CA ILE A 11 -18.91 6.20 14.84
C ILE A 11 -19.18 5.79 13.39
N ARG A 12 -20.21 6.34 12.74
CA ARG A 12 -20.55 6.01 11.37
C ARG A 12 -19.61 6.63 10.35
N ASP A 13 -18.87 7.69 10.71
CA ASP A 13 -17.88 8.35 9.84
C ASP A 13 -16.51 7.69 9.89
N ARG A 14 -16.25 6.87 10.90
CA ARG A 14 -14.97 6.14 11.09
C ARG A 14 -15.16 4.66 10.80
N ASN A 15 -14.85 4.25 9.58
CA ASN A 15 -15.08 2.90 9.10
C ASN A 15 -13.94 2.44 8.18
N ILE A 16 -13.92 1.12 7.90
CA ILE A 16 -12.93 0.49 7.01
C ILE A 16 -12.95 1.16 5.63
N LEU A 17 -14.12 1.47 5.10
CA LEU A 17 -14.28 1.99 3.75
C LEU A 17 -13.61 3.38 3.61
N ASN A 18 -13.81 4.28 4.57
CA ASN A 18 -13.15 5.59 4.56
C ASN A 18 -11.63 5.47 4.69
N ALA A 19 -11.17 4.58 5.56
CA ALA A 19 -9.75 4.29 5.69
C ALA A 19 -9.16 3.74 4.38
N ALA A 20 -9.85 2.82 3.72
CA ALA A 20 -9.42 2.24 2.45
C ALA A 20 -9.35 3.29 1.32
N ILE A 21 -10.32 4.19 1.22
CA ILE A 21 -10.32 5.27 0.22
C ILE A 21 -9.14 6.21 0.45
N LEU A 22 -8.88 6.64 1.69
CA LEU A 22 -7.77 7.53 2.00
C LEU A 22 -6.41 6.87 1.77
N LEU A 23 -6.27 5.58 2.11
CA LEU A 23 -5.06 4.80 1.83
C LEU A 23 -4.83 4.66 0.32
N ALA A 24 -5.88 4.39 -0.45
CA ALA A 24 -5.80 4.33 -1.90
C ALA A 24 -5.37 5.67 -2.50
N LEU A 25 -5.95 6.77 -2.03
CA LEU A 25 -5.62 8.12 -2.50
C LEU A 25 -4.16 8.51 -2.19
N MET A 26 -3.61 8.03 -1.08
CA MET A 26 -2.21 8.21 -0.70
C MET A 26 -1.25 7.29 -1.48
N ALA A 27 -1.69 6.09 -1.85
CA ALA A 27 -0.88 5.14 -2.63
C ALA A 27 -0.74 5.55 -4.10
N VAL A 28 -1.78 6.12 -4.70
CA VAL A 28 -1.83 6.49 -6.13
C VAL A 28 -0.64 7.36 -6.56
N PRO A 29 -0.29 8.48 -5.90
CA PRO A 29 0.84 9.30 -6.36
C PRO A 29 2.17 8.54 -6.30
N THR A 30 2.39 7.69 -5.30
CA THR A 30 3.61 6.88 -5.20
C THR A 30 3.71 5.87 -6.35
N ILE A 31 2.62 5.17 -6.65
CA ILE A 31 2.56 4.19 -7.75
C ILE A 31 2.73 4.90 -9.10
N CYS A 32 2.06 6.04 -9.30
CA CYS A 32 2.15 6.80 -10.53
C CYS A 32 3.57 7.31 -10.81
N THR A 33 4.24 7.89 -9.81
CA THR A 33 5.60 8.42 -9.97
C THR A 33 6.59 7.32 -10.37
N ILE A 34 6.57 6.18 -9.67
CA ILE A 34 7.48 5.06 -9.97
C ILE A 34 7.15 4.43 -11.33
N SER A 35 5.86 4.33 -11.67
CA SER A 35 5.45 3.80 -12.97
C SER A 35 5.84 4.74 -14.13
N GLU A 36 5.74 6.05 -13.92
CA GLU A 36 6.21 7.05 -14.88
C GLU A 36 7.72 6.94 -15.11
N ASP A 37 8.50 6.84 -14.04
CA ASP A 37 9.95 6.66 -14.13
C ASP A 37 10.31 5.37 -14.86
N ALA A 38 9.58 4.28 -14.62
CA ALA A 38 9.75 3.02 -15.33
C ALA A 38 9.46 3.15 -16.83
N LEU A 39 8.41 3.86 -17.23
CA LEU A 39 8.07 4.12 -18.62
C LEU A 39 9.08 5.04 -19.31
N ARG A 40 9.63 6.01 -18.59
CA ARG A 40 10.68 6.90 -19.09
C ARG A 40 12.03 6.20 -19.24
N SER A 41 12.32 5.20 -18.43
CA SER A 41 13.56 4.42 -18.49
C SER A 41 13.68 3.52 -19.73
N VAL A 42 12.59 3.28 -20.45
CA VAL A 42 12.60 2.49 -21.70
C VAL A 42 13.44 3.21 -22.77
N PRO A 43 14.47 2.54 -23.37
CA PRO A 43 15.36 3.13 -24.36
C PRO A 43 14.59 3.74 -25.54
N ARG A 44 15.00 4.93 -25.95
CA ARG A 44 14.39 5.62 -27.10
C ARG A 44 14.53 4.84 -28.40
N SER A 45 15.62 4.11 -28.56
CA SER A 45 15.87 3.26 -29.74
C SER A 45 14.76 2.24 -29.98
N LEU A 46 14.19 1.65 -28.92
CA LEU A 46 13.06 0.72 -29.07
C LEU A 46 11.79 1.41 -29.58
N LYS A 47 11.53 2.63 -29.09
CA LYS A 47 10.38 3.43 -29.51
C LYS A 47 10.52 3.89 -30.96
N GLU A 48 11.71 4.37 -31.32
CA GLU A 48 12.02 4.84 -32.69
C GLU A 48 11.99 3.69 -33.68
N SER A 49 12.49 2.50 -33.32
CA SER A 49 12.43 1.33 -34.19
C SER A 49 11.00 0.90 -34.48
N SER A 50 10.12 0.93 -33.49
CA SER A 50 8.69 0.62 -33.66
C SER A 50 8.00 1.62 -34.59
N LEU A 51 8.28 2.92 -34.42
CA LEU A 51 7.74 3.98 -35.27
C LEU A 51 8.28 3.88 -36.71
N ALA A 52 9.54 3.50 -36.88
CA ALA A 52 10.15 3.29 -38.20
C ALA A 52 9.51 2.13 -38.98
N LEU A 53 8.97 1.13 -38.29
CA LEU A 53 8.18 0.04 -38.86
C LEU A 53 6.74 0.43 -39.23
N GLY A 54 6.36 1.70 -39.00
CA GLY A 54 5.04 2.22 -39.33
C GLY A 54 3.99 2.08 -38.25
N ALA A 55 4.37 1.67 -37.02
CA ALA A 55 3.45 1.62 -35.90
C ALA A 55 3.04 3.03 -35.44
N THR A 56 1.79 3.18 -35.01
CA THR A 56 1.31 4.42 -34.42
C THR A 56 1.90 4.62 -33.01
N HIS A 57 1.86 5.84 -32.48
CA HIS A 57 2.31 6.13 -31.11
C HIS A 57 1.57 5.29 -30.05
N TRP A 58 0.27 5.04 -30.28
CA TRP A 58 -0.53 4.22 -29.39
C TRP A 58 -0.13 2.74 -29.43
N GLU A 59 0.09 2.19 -30.60
CA GLU A 59 0.60 0.82 -30.77
C GLU A 59 1.99 0.66 -30.16
N THR A 60 2.91 1.61 -30.41
CA THR A 60 4.25 1.61 -29.79
C THR A 60 4.16 1.65 -28.25
N LEU A 61 3.22 2.42 -27.69
CA LEU A 61 3.01 2.47 -26.25
C LEU A 61 2.56 1.12 -25.70
N THR A 62 1.53 0.51 -26.29
CA THR A 62 0.88 -0.69 -25.76
C THR A 62 1.66 -1.96 -26.04
N THR A 63 2.31 -2.08 -27.20
CA THR A 63 3.00 -3.30 -27.62
C THR A 63 4.49 -3.33 -27.27
N VAL A 64 5.14 -2.17 -27.14
CA VAL A 64 6.58 -2.08 -26.90
C VAL A 64 6.87 -1.47 -25.53
N THR A 65 6.35 -0.27 -25.24
CA THR A 65 6.76 0.50 -24.08
C THR A 65 6.22 -0.09 -22.78
N ILE A 66 4.95 -0.42 -22.71
CA ILE A 66 4.33 -1.00 -21.47
C ILE A 66 4.92 -2.37 -21.15
N PRO A 67 5.05 -3.33 -22.09
CA PRO A 67 5.68 -4.61 -21.80
C PRO A 67 7.14 -4.48 -21.36
N ALA A 68 7.91 -3.57 -21.98
CA ALA A 68 9.30 -3.31 -21.60
C ALA A 68 9.42 -2.70 -20.19
N ALA A 69 8.50 -1.82 -19.81
CA ALA A 69 8.44 -1.18 -18.50
C ALA A 69 7.75 -2.03 -17.41
N PHE A 70 7.16 -3.17 -17.75
CA PHE A 70 6.29 -3.94 -16.86
C PHE A 70 6.95 -4.29 -15.52
N SER A 71 8.24 -4.65 -15.52
CA SER A 71 8.97 -4.95 -14.29
C SER A 71 9.08 -3.75 -13.35
N GLY A 72 9.26 -2.55 -13.92
CA GLY A 72 9.30 -1.30 -13.15
C GLY A 72 7.93 -0.91 -12.61
N ILE A 73 6.88 -1.05 -13.40
CA ILE A 73 5.50 -0.79 -12.98
C ILE A 73 5.10 -1.76 -11.85
N ALA A 74 5.40 -3.05 -11.99
CA ALA A 74 5.15 -4.04 -10.94
C ALA A 74 5.89 -3.69 -9.64
N THR A 75 7.14 -3.23 -9.73
CA THR A 75 7.89 -2.75 -8.56
C THR A 75 7.22 -1.53 -7.92
N GLY A 76 6.71 -0.59 -8.72
CA GLY A 76 5.97 0.58 -8.23
C GLY A 76 4.71 0.21 -7.45
N VAL A 77 3.93 -0.72 -7.98
CA VAL A 77 2.73 -1.24 -7.30
C VAL A 77 3.09 -1.90 -5.96
N MET A 78 4.13 -2.73 -5.94
CA MET A 78 4.57 -3.42 -4.72
C MET A 78 5.09 -2.44 -3.66
N LEU A 79 5.84 -1.42 -4.05
CA LEU A 79 6.29 -0.37 -3.13
C LEU A 79 5.12 0.45 -2.59
N GLY A 80 4.13 0.77 -3.42
CA GLY A 80 2.90 1.42 -2.98
C GLY A 80 2.13 0.59 -1.97
N LEU A 81 1.97 -0.72 -2.21
CA LEU A 81 1.32 -1.64 -1.27
C LEU A 81 2.08 -1.76 0.06
N SER A 82 3.41 -1.86 0.02
CA SER A 82 4.25 -1.90 1.23
C SER A 82 4.08 -0.65 2.09
N ARG A 83 3.96 0.52 1.45
CA ARG A 83 3.70 1.78 2.14
C ARG A 83 2.34 1.79 2.82
N VAL A 84 1.30 1.30 2.15
CA VAL A 84 -0.06 1.21 2.71
C VAL A 84 -0.11 0.28 3.93
N ILE A 85 0.60 -0.86 3.89
CA ILE A 85 0.65 -1.80 5.03
C ILE A 85 1.29 -1.17 6.27
N GLY A 86 2.26 -0.29 6.07
CA GLY A 86 2.94 0.42 7.16
C GLY A 86 2.24 1.71 7.62
N GLU A 87 1.12 2.10 7.02
CA GLU A 87 0.45 3.36 7.35
C GLU A 87 -0.25 3.27 8.71
N THR A 88 0.13 4.17 9.60
CA THR A 88 -0.31 4.15 11.00
C THR A 88 -1.23 5.32 11.32
N MET A 89 -0.82 6.54 10.95
CA MET A 89 -1.49 7.77 11.41
C MET A 89 -2.86 7.96 10.75
N VAL A 90 -2.95 7.79 9.44
CA VAL A 90 -4.21 7.94 8.71
C VAL A 90 -5.21 6.91 9.20
N VAL A 91 -4.76 5.66 9.36
CA VAL A 91 -5.63 4.58 9.81
C VAL A 91 -6.07 4.78 11.26
N LEU A 92 -5.19 5.23 12.15
CA LEU A 92 -5.54 5.54 13.54
C LEU A 92 -6.65 6.59 13.63
N MET A 93 -6.59 7.62 12.79
CA MET A 93 -7.56 8.72 12.81
C MET A 93 -8.91 8.34 12.17
N VAL A 94 -8.91 7.51 11.14
CA VAL A 94 -10.09 7.31 10.27
C VAL A 94 -10.75 5.95 10.46
N ALA A 95 -10.02 4.91 10.87
CA ALA A 95 -10.57 3.56 11.02
C ALA A 95 -11.42 3.34 12.30
N GLY A 96 -11.43 4.29 13.24
CA GLY A 96 -12.30 4.28 14.40
C GLY A 96 -11.72 3.68 15.68
N GLY A 97 -10.61 2.93 15.62
CA GLY A 97 -9.86 2.46 16.79
C GLY A 97 -10.55 1.39 17.65
N ALA A 98 -11.61 0.76 17.19
CA ALA A 98 -12.29 -0.30 17.95
C ALA A 98 -11.58 -1.65 17.74
N ALA A 99 -11.26 -2.33 18.85
CA ALA A 99 -10.67 -3.67 18.85
C ALA A 99 -11.76 -4.75 18.70
N LEU A 100 -12.52 -4.69 17.62
CA LEU A 100 -13.61 -5.62 17.29
C LEU A 100 -13.29 -6.32 15.97
N ILE A 101 -13.82 -7.54 15.81
CA ILE A 101 -13.77 -8.25 14.52
C ILE A 101 -14.88 -7.63 13.65
N PRO A 102 -14.57 -7.02 12.50
CA PRO A 102 -15.57 -6.37 11.67
C PRO A 102 -16.46 -7.40 11.00
N GLU A 103 -17.76 -7.21 11.07
CA GLU A 103 -18.76 -7.99 10.34
C GLU A 103 -19.20 -7.26 9.06
N SER A 104 -18.96 -5.95 8.99
CA SER A 104 -19.34 -5.08 7.87
C SER A 104 -18.21 -4.13 7.48
N LEU A 105 -18.22 -3.69 6.21
CA LEU A 105 -17.29 -2.67 5.68
C LEU A 105 -17.47 -1.29 6.36
N PHE A 106 -18.55 -1.10 7.07
CA PHE A 106 -18.86 0.14 7.80
C PHE A 106 -18.50 0.06 9.29
N ASP A 107 -17.94 -1.06 9.74
CA ASP A 107 -17.53 -1.21 11.13
C ASP A 107 -16.18 -0.54 11.39
N PRO A 108 -15.98 0.02 12.59
CA PRO A 108 -14.69 0.54 13.00
C PRO A 108 -13.71 -0.61 13.25
N VAL A 109 -12.45 -0.43 12.86
CA VAL A 109 -11.37 -1.41 13.09
C VAL A 109 -10.16 -0.77 13.69
N ARG A 110 -9.32 -1.62 14.29
CA ARG A 110 -8.03 -1.23 14.85
C ARG A 110 -6.92 -2.10 14.25
N PRO A 111 -6.23 -1.64 13.21
CA PRO A 111 -5.11 -2.39 12.64
C PRO A 111 -3.91 -2.43 13.58
N MET A 112 -3.04 -3.42 13.40
CA MET A 112 -1.87 -3.69 14.24
C MET A 112 -0.97 -2.45 14.48
N PRO A 113 -0.56 -1.67 13.46
CA PRO A 113 0.28 -0.50 13.71
C PRO A 113 -0.44 0.58 14.53
N ALA A 114 -1.75 0.74 14.36
CA ALA A 114 -2.54 1.69 15.14
C ALA A 114 -2.68 1.25 16.62
N SER A 115 -2.74 -0.05 16.89
CA SER A 115 -2.76 -0.58 18.26
C SER A 115 -1.46 -0.26 19.00
N ILE A 116 -0.31 -0.43 18.34
CA ILE A 116 1.00 -0.13 18.95
C ILE A 116 1.06 1.35 19.35
N VAL A 117 0.70 2.26 18.44
CA VAL A 117 0.77 3.71 18.71
C VAL A 117 -0.21 4.15 19.78
N ALA A 118 -1.43 3.59 19.78
CA ALA A 118 -2.46 3.99 20.74
C ALA A 118 -2.16 3.54 22.18
N GLU A 119 -1.57 2.35 22.37
CA GLU A 119 -1.42 1.73 23.68
C GLU A 119 -0.01 1.81 24.24
N MET A 120 1.01 2.01 23.41
CA MET A 120 2.41 2.04 23.84
C MET A 120 2.70 3.20 24.80
N ALA A 121 2.05 4.35 24.59
CA ALA A 121 2.24 5.54 25.43
C ALA A 121 1.62 5.37 26.83
N GLU A 122 0.58 4.53 26.98
CA GLU A 122 -0.15 4.33 28.22
C GLU A 122 0.34 3.09 28.99
N SER A 123 1.14 2.23 28.35
CA SER A 123 1.60 0.98 28.96
C SER A 123 2.82 1.18 29.85
N PRO A 124 2.81 0.79 31.12
CA PRO A 124 3.97 0.87 32.01
C PRO A 124 5.11 -0.01 31.47
N PHE A 125 6.35 0.49 31.55
CA PHE A 125 7.54 -0.26 31.17
C PHE A 125 7.65 -1.58 31.95
N GLY A 126 7.89 -2.69 31.23
CA GLY A 126 8.05 -4.01 31.82
C GLY A 126 6.75 -4.73 32.15
N SER A 127 5.59 -4.18 31.82
CA SER A 127 4.30 -4.88 31.96
C SER A 127 4.15 -5.98 30.90
N SER A 128 3.35 -7.01 31.18
CA SER A 128 3.03 -8.05 30.20
C SER A 128 2.37 -7.47 28.94
N HIS A 129 1.59 -6.40 29.10
CA HIS A 129 0.97 -5.68 28.01
C HIS A 129 2.00 -4.97 27.10
N TYR A 130 3.01 -4.35 27.69
CA TYR A 130 4.13 -3.73 26.98
C TYR A 130 4.88 -4.77 26.12
N HIS A 131 5.18 -5.95 26.66
CA HIS A 131 5.81 -7.03 25.92
C HIS A 131 4.92 -7.57 24.77
N ALA A 132 3.60 -7.60 24.97
CA ALA A 132 2.67 -7.99 23.92
C ALA A 132 2.67 -7.02 22.74
N LEU A 133 2.77 -5.72 22.97
CA LEU A 133 2.87 -4.71 21.91
C LEU A 133 4.16 -4.86 21.08
N PHE A 134 5.29 -5.20 21.73
CA PHE A 134 6.52 -5.53 21.02
C PHE A 134 6.38 -6.80 20.16
N ALA A 135 5.68 -7.81 20.66
CA ALA A 135 5.42 -9.03 19.88
C ALA A 135 4.58 -8.71 18.61
N ILE A 136 3.57 -7.84 18.73
CA ILE A 136 2.80 -7.35 17.56
C ILE A 136 3.73 -6.63 16.57
N GLY A 137 4.64 -5.78 17.06
CA GLY A 137 5.62 -5.08 16.22
C GLY A 137 6.55 -6.04 15.46
N ILE A 138 7.03 -7.09 16.12
CA ILE A 138 7.85 -8.13 15.49
C ILE A 138 7.07 -8.87 14.41
N VAL A 139 5.83 -9.26 14.68
CA VAL A 139 4.96 -9.93 13.69
C VAL A 139 4.73 -9.02 12.48
N LEU A 140 4.43 -7.73 12.71
CA LEU A 140 4.25 -6.75 11.63
C LEU A 140 5.52 -6.59 10.79
N PHE A 141 6.69 -6.52 11.45
CA PHE A 141 7.99 -6.43 10.77
C PHE A 141 8.23 -7.64 9.88
N PHE A 142 8.05 -8.86 10.39
CA PHE A 142 8.21 -10.06 9.58
C PHE A 142 7.23 -10.13 8.41
N PHE A 143 5.98 -9.73 8.63
CA PHE A 143 4.97 -9.71 7.57
C PHE A 143 5.35 -8.72 6.46
N THR A 144 5.71 -7.48 6.80
CA THR A 144 6.13 -6.47 5.83
C THR A 144 7.44 -6.86 5.13
N PHE A 145 8.38 -7.47 5.85
CA PHE A 145 9.62 -8.00 5.27
C PHE A 145 9.34 -9.08 4.23
N LEU A 146 8.47 -10.06 4.54
CA LEU A 146 8.10 -11.12 3.61
C LEU A 146 7.37 -10.56 2.37
N CYS A 147 6.47 -9.60 2.54
CA CYS A 147 5.80 -8.94 1.41
C CYS A 147 6.80 -8.22 0.50
N ASN A 148 7.75 -7.48 1.08
CA ASN A 148 8.79 -6.79 0.32
C ASN A 148 9.75 -7.76 -0.39
N LEU A 149 10.12 -8.85 0.28
CA LEU A 149 10.96 -9.90 -0.30
C LEU A 149 10.26 -10.59 -1.48
N ALA A 150 8.98 -10.94 -1.33
CA ALA A 150 8.18 -11.50 -2.41
C ALA A 150 8.08 -10.53 -3.60
N ALA A 151 7.83 -9.25 -3.34
CA ALA A 151 7.82 -8.20 -4.34
C ALA A 151 9.13 -8.11 -5.12
N PHE A 152 10.26 -8.14 -4.40
CA PHE A 152 11.60 -8.09 -4.98
C PHE A 152 11.88 -9.32 -5.86
N LEU A 153 11.55 -10.52 -5.40
CA LEU A 153 11.74 -11.76 -6.17
C LEU A 153 10.88 -11.78 -7.45
N VAL A 154 9.64 -11.32 -7.37
CA VAL A 154 8.76 -11.18 -8.53
C VAL A 154 9.35 -10.19 -9.53
N SER A 155 9.78 -9.02 -9.07
CA SER A 155 10.41 -8.00 -9.93
C SER A 155 11.67 -8.53 -10.64
N GLN A 156 12.54 -9.26 -9.93
CA GLN A 156 13.75 -9.86 -10.54
C GLN A 156 13.40 -10.90 -11.62
N LYS A 157 12.43 -11.77 -11.35
CA LYS A 157 12.02 -12.81 -12.31
C LYS A 157 11.52 -12.21 -13.64
N TYR A 158 10.81 -11.10 -13.56
CA TYR A 158 10.33 -10.40 -14.77
C TYR A 158 11.44 -9.63 -15.51
N LYS A 159 12.43 -9.08 -14.78
CA LYS A 159 13.62 -8.46 -15.41
C LYS A 159 14.42 -9.46 -16.25
N LEU A 160 14.65 -10.65 -15.73
CA LEU A 160 15.39 -11.70 -16.44
C LEU A 160 14.67 -12.18 -17.71
N LYS A 161 13.34 -12.22 -17.69
CA LYS A 161 12.53 -12.64 -18.83
C LYS A 161 12.43 -11.59 -19.94
N ALA A 162 12.65 -10.33 -19.62
CA ALA A 162 12.67 -9.23 -20.60
C ALA A 162 14.04 -9.04 -21.27
N SER A 163 15.11 -9.66 -20.71
CA SER A 163 16.49 -9.60 -21.22
C SER A 163 16.89 -10.84 -22.06
N SER A 164 16.01 -11.80 -22.18
CA SER A 164 16.18 -13.01 -23.01
C SER A 164 15.31 -12.93 -24.25
#